data_3fad64f825164eb954f78e8ed9cbb0a7
#
_entry.id   3fad64f825164eb954f78e8ed9cbb0a7
#
_cell.length_a   1.000
_cell.length_b   1.000
_cell.length_c   1.000
_cell.angle_alpha   90.00
_cell.angle_beta   90.00
_cell.angle_gamma   90.00
#
_symmetry.space_group_name_H-M   'P 1'
#
loop_
_entity.id
_entity.type
_entity.pdbx_description
1 polymer ?
#
loop_
_entity_poly.entity_id
_entity_poly.type
_entity_poly.pdbx_seq_one_letter_code
_entity_poly.pdbx_strand_id
1 'polypeptide(L)'
;MVDDGTADLGDLLMRAARTLRRRWRDVLAPWDLSPHQARALGVVGRRDGVRLTDLAEALHIAPRSATEVADGLQERGLVERTPDPGDRRAVILRPTDEGRRVRAEIDAARTADAAELFARLPASDRAALARILQTLAD
;
A
#
# COMPACT_ATOMS: atom_id res chain seq x y z
N MET A 1 25.59 -18.43 -24.27
CA MET A 1 25.52 -16.97 -24.28
C MET A 1 24.19 -16.57 -23.65
N VAL A 2 24.22 -16.24 -22.39
CA VAL A 2 23.03 -15.79 -21.67
C VAL A 2 22.71 -14.40 -22.19
N ASP A 3 21.47 -14.22 -22.63
CA ASP A 3 20.97 -12.92 -23.09
C ASP A 3 21.15 -11.87 -21.99
N ASP A 4 22.07 -10.96 -22.19
CA ASP A 4 22.43 -9.87 -21.29
C ASP A 4 21.22 -8.92 -21.03
N GLY A 5 20.19 -8.99 -21.88
CA GLY A 5 19.00 -8.18 -21.80
C GLY A 5 18.06 -8.56 -20.65
N THR A 6 18.02 -9.80 -20.19
CA THR A 6 17.10 -10.26 -19.15
C THR A 6 17.55 -9.82 -17.76
N ALA A 7 18.86 -9.82 -17.51
CA ALA A 7 19.42 -9.32 -16.25
C ALA A 7 19.23 -7.79 -16.14
N ASP A 8 19.36 -7.07 -17.23
CA ASP A 8 19.13 -5.63 -17.32
C ASP A 8 17.65 -5.26 -17.08
N LEU A 9 16.70 -6.08 -17.56
CA LEU A 9 15.27 -5.87 -17.34
C LEU A 9 14.89 -5.93 -15.86
N GLY A 10 15.48 -6.85 -15.11
CA GLY A 10 15.28 -6.93 -13.67
C GLY A 10 15.74 -5.66 -12.96
N ASP A 11 16.92 -5.18 -13.28
CA ASP A 11 17.46 -3.95 -12.72
C ASP A 11 16.64 -2.72 -13.11
N LEU A 12 16.18 -2.65 -14.35
CA LEU A 12 15.31 -1.58 -14.84
C LEU A 12 13.98 -1.56 -14.08
N LEU A 13 13.35 -2.72 -13.91
CA LEU A 13 12.12 -2.85 -13.17
C LEU A 13 12.30 -2.44 -11.71
N MET A 14 13.38 -2.88 -11.07
CA MET A 14 13.67 -2.51 -9.69
C MET A 14 13.94 -1.02 -9.52
N ARG A 15 14.62 -0.39 -10.48
CA ARG A 15 14.83 1.07 -10.47
C ARG A 15 13.53 1.84 -10.63
N ALA A 16 12.67 1.41 -11.55
CA ALA A 16 11.35 2.00 -11.75
C ALA A 16 10.48 1.85 -10.49
N ALA A 17 10.49 0.67 -9.86
CA ALA A 17 9.76 0.43 -8.62
C ALA A 17 10.26 1.30 -7.47
N ARG A 18 11.58 1.50 -7.34
CA ARG A 18 12.15 2.40 -6.32
C ARG A 18 11.74 3.86 -6.55
N THR A 19 11.71 4.29 -7.80
CA THR A 19 11.24 5.64 -8.16
C THR A 19 9.79 5.84 -7.75
N LEU A 20 8.93 4.88 -8.08
CA LEU A 20 7.50 4.93 -7.72
C LEU A 20 7.30 4.94 -6.20
N ARG A 21 8.02 4.09 -5.46
CA ARG A 21 7.93 4.06 -3.98
C ARG A 21 8.38 5.38 -3.35
N ARG A 22 9.42 6.01 -3.88
CA ARG A 22 9.89 7.31 -3.40
C ARG A 22 8.83 8.39 -3.63
N ARG A 23 8.25 8.43 -4.81
CA ARG A 23 7.15 9.34 -5.13
C ARG A 23 5.96 9.14 -4.18
N TRP A 24 5.59 7.91 -3.91
CA TRP A 24 4.49 7.59 -2.99
C TRP A 24 4.77 8.01 -1.54
N ARG A 25 6.03 7.93 -1.10
CA ARG A 25 6.41 8.49 0.20
C ARG A 25 6.24 10.00 0.24
N ASP A 26 6.65 10.69 -0.81
CA ASP A 26 6.51 12.14 -0.91
C ASP A 26 5.03 12.55 -0.92
N VAL A 27 4.19 11.77 -1.61
CA VAL A 27 2.74 11.96 -1.62
C VAL A 27 2.13 11.88 -0.21
N LEU A 28 2.70 11.07 0.69
CA LEU A 28 2.18 10.90 2.05
C LEU A 28 2.48 12.07 2.99
N ALA A 29 3.36 12.99 2.62
CA ALA A 29 3.78 14.09 3.49
C ALA A 29 2.63 14.88 4.12
N PRO A 30 1.54 15.25 3.40
CA PRO A 30 0.44 15.99 3.99
C PRO A 30 -0.28 15.29 5.14
N TRP A 31 -0.25 13.96 5.18
CA TRP A 31 -0.91 13.15 6.21
C TRP A 31 0.04 12.72 7.32
N ASP A 32 1.34 12.93 7.15
CA ASP A 32 2.38 12.53 8.12
C ASP A 32 2.26 11.03 8.52
N LEU A 33 1.98 10.18 7.53
CA LEU A 33 1.90 8.74 7.70
C LEU A 33 3.17 8.09 7.17
N SER A 34 3.68 7.10 7.90
CA SER A 34 4.73 6.24 7.39
C SER A 34 4.21 5.35 6.25
N PRO A 35 5.08 4.82 5.38
CA PRO A 35 4.66 3.85 4.36
C PRO A 35 3.93 2.64 4.94
N HIS A 36 4.36 2.12 6.08
CA HIS A 36 3.69 1.00 6.76
C HIS A 36 2.31 1.39 7.25
N GLN A 37 2.14 2.57 7.84
CA GLN A 37 0.84 3.07 8.29
C GLN A 37 -0.13 3.24 7.10
N ALA A 38 0.33 3.82 6.00
CA ALA A 38 -0.49 3.98 4.81
C ALA A 38 -0.92 2.64 4.21
N ARG A 39 0.00 1.67 4.15
CA ARG A 39 -0.31 0.30 3.67
C ARG A 39 -1.30 -0.39 4.61
N ALA A 40 -1.10 -0.28 5.91
CA ALA A 40 -2.00 -0.85 6.91
C ALA A 40 -3.41 -0.26 6.79
N LEU A 41 -3.53 1.05 6.66
CA LEU A 41 -4.81 1.72 6.46
C LEU A 41 -5.51 1.22 5.19
N GLY A 42 -4.75 0.99 4.12
CA GLY A 42 -5.24 0.40 2.89
C GLY A 42 -5.78 -1.03 3.08
N VAL A 43 -5.06 -1.88 3.80
CA VAL A 43 -5.48 -3.27 4.08
C VAL A 43 -6.74 -3.29 4.93
N VAL A 44 -6.76 -2.53 6.02
CA VAL A 44 -7.90 -2.44 6.94
C VAL A 44 -9.15 -1.95 6.20
N GLY A 45 -8.99 -0.94 5.34
CA GLY A 45 -10.10 -0.38 4.58
C GLY A 45 -10.64 -1.33 3.51
N ARG A 46 -9.78 -2.01 2.75
CA ARG A 46 -10.20 -2.94 1.69
C ARG A 46 -10.93 -4.16 2.24
N ARG A 47 -10.53 -4.66 3.41
CA ARG A 47 -11.09 -5.85 4.05
C ARG A 47 -12.24 -5.53 5.01
N ASP A 48 -12.55 -4.25 5.20
CA ASP A 48 -13.57 -3.76 6.15
C ASP A 48 -13.41 -4.36 7.55
N GLY A 49 -12.17 -4.45 7.98
CA GLY A 49 -11.77 -5.03 9.25
C GLY A 49 -10.81 -6.20 9.08
N VAL A 50 -9.82 -6.26 9.94
CA VAL A 50 -8.76 -7.25 9.87
C VAL A 50 -8.21 -7.52 11.27
N ARG A 51 -7.86 -8.78 11.55
CA ARG A 51 -7.13 -9.13 12.77
C ARG A 51 -5.68 -8.66 12.68
N LEU A 52 -5.05 -8.38 13.82
CA LEU A 52 -3.64 -7.96 13.87
C LEU A 52 -2.70 -9.00 13.23
N THR A 53 -2.97 -10.29 13.43
CA THR A 53 -2.18 -11.36 12.80
C THR A 53 -2.27 -11.33 11.29
N ASP A 54 -3.47 -11.11 10.74
CA ASP A 54 -3.70 -11.01 9.30
C ASP A 54 -3.08 -9.73 8.72
N LEU A 55 -3.10 -8.64 9.49
CA LEU A 55 -2.43 -7.40 9.10
C LEU A 55 -0.92 -7.60 9.00
N ALA A 56 -0.30 -8.23 10.00
CA ALA A 56 1.14 -8.53 10.00
C ALA A 56 1.52 -9.38 8.77
N GLU A 57 0.74 -10.39 8.46
CA GLU A 57 0.93 -11.25 7.31
C GLU A 57 0.80 -10.46 5.99
N ALA A 58 -0.26 -9.66 5.85
CA ALA A 58 -0.48 -8.85 4.65
C ALA A 58 0.63 -7.81 4.41
N LEU A 59 1.22 -7.28 5.47
CA LEU A 59 2.30 -6.30 5.39
C LEU A 59 3.70 -6.95 5.32
N HIS A 60 3.80 -8.27 5.52
CA HIS A 60 5.08 -9.00 5.64
C HIS A 60 5.98 -8.41 6.72
N ILE A 61 5.41 -8.14 7.90
CA ILE A 61 6.12 -7.61 9.06
C ILE A 61 5.87 -8.50 10.29
N ALA A 62 6.72 -8.34 11.30
CA ALA A 62 6.57 -9.06 12.56
C ALA A 62 5.26 -8.64 13.27
N PRO A 63 4.62 -9.54 14.04
CA PRO A 63 3.41 -9.21 14.79
C PRO A 63 3.55 -7.99 15.71
N ARG A 64 4.70 -7.83 16.33
CA ARG A 64 5.01 -6.68 17.16
C ARG A 64 4.99 -5.36 16.38
N SER A 65 5.55 -5.38 15.18
CA SER A 65 5.56 -4.22 14.29
C SER A 65 4.13 -3.87 13.83
N ALA A 66 3.31 -4.87 13.55
CA ALA A 66 1.90 -4.66 13.21
C ALA A 66 1.12 -3.99 14.36
N THR A 67 1.40 -4.40 15.60
CA THR A 67 0.81 -3.77 16.79
C THR A 67 1.20 -2.30 16.90
N GLU A 68 2.48 -1.98 16.70
CA GLU A 68 2.98 -0.60 16.73
C GLU A 68 2.32 0.26 15.64
N VAL A 69 2.20 -0.28 14.43
CA VAL A 69 1.52 0.41 13.32
C VAL A 69 0.04 0.66 13.66
N ALA A 70 -0.63 -0.33 14.20
CA ALA A 70 -2.04 -0.23 14.61
C ALA A 70 -2.23 0.81 15.72
N ASP A 71 -1.34 0.81 16.72
CA ASP A 71 -1.36 1.80 17.80
C ASP A 71 -1.23 3.22 17.26
N GLY A 72 -0.29 3.45 16.35
CA GLY A 72 -0.09 4.74 15.72
C GLY A 72 -1.32 5.22 14.91
N LEU A 73 -1.96 4.32 14.17
CA LEU A 73 -3.18 4.64 13.43
C LEU A 73 -4.36 4.93 14.36
N GLN A 74 -4.47 4.19 15.46
CA GLN A 74 -5.53 4.41 16.45
C GLN A 74 -5.35 5.75 17.17
N GLU A 75 -4.14 6.10 17.55
CA GLU A 75 -3.83 7.40 18.17
C GLU A 75 -4.23 8.57 17.27
N ARG A 76 -4.15 8.38 15.96
CA ARG A 76 -4.55 9.37 14.97
C ARG A 76 -6.04 9.36 14.63
N GLY A 77 -6.80 8.45 15.23
CA GLY A 77 -8.23 8.30 14.98
C GLY A 77 -8.60 7.72 13.62
N LEU A 78 -7.67 7.02 12.98
CA LEU A 78 -7.87 6.45 11.62
C LEU A 78 -8.39 5.03 11.65
N VAL A 79 -8.12 4.29 12.73
CA VAL A 79 -8.66 2.95 12.98
C VAL A 79 -9.16 2.87 14.40
N GLU A 80 -10.03 1.90 14.64
CA GLU A 80 -10.52 1.53 15.97
C GLU A 80 -10.40 0.02 16.17
N ARG A 81 -10.23 -0.40 17.41
CA ARG A 81 -10.25 -1.81 17.79
C ARG A 81 -11.64 -2.19 18.27
N THR A 82 -12.20 -3.25 17.69
CA THR A 82 -13.47 -3.82 18.10
C THR A 82 -13.30 -5.30 18.44
N PRO A 83 -14.07 -5.86 19.40
CA PRO A 83 -14.04 -7.28 19.65
C PRO A 83 -14.48 -8.08 18.41
N ASP A 84 -13.82 -9.22 18.17
CA ASP A 84 -14.27 -10.13 17.13
C ASP A 84 -15.54 -10.86 17.62
N PRO A 85 -16.67 -10.79 16.88
CA PRO A 85 -17.89 -11.49 17.25
C PRO A 85 -17.74 -13.01 17.37
N GLY A 86 -16.78 -13.58 16.60
CA GLY A 86 -16.53 -15.02 16.58
C GLY A 86 -15.53 -15.53 17.61
N ASP A 87 -14.74 -14.63 18.21
CA ASP A 87 -13.71 -14.99 19.19
C ASP A 87 -13.46 -13.84 20.16
N ARG A 88 -13.88 -14.02 21.42
CA ARG A 88 -13.73 -13.01 22.48
C ARG A 88 -12.28 -12.61 22.78
N ARG A 89 -11.31 -13.43 22.37
CA ARG A 89 -9.86 -13.17 22.58
C ARG A 89 -9.24 -12.39 21.45
N ALA A 90 -9.92 -12.27 20.32
CA ALA A 90 -9.43 -11.59 19.14
C ALA A 90 -9.99 -10.18 19.05
N VAL A 91 -9.18 -9.30 18.47
CA VAL A 91 -9.53 -7.91 18.21
C VAL A 91 -9.44 -7.67 16.71
N ILE A 92 -10.43 -6.98 16.18
CA ILE A 92 -10.49 -6.56 14.79
C ILE A 92 -10.17 -5.07 14.71
N LEU A 93 -9.27 -4.71 13.81
CA LEU A 93 -9.05 -3.33 13.41
C LEU A 93 -10.05 -2.96 12.33
N ARG A 94 -10.76 -1.87 12.53
CA ARG A 94 -11.71 -1.32 11.55
C ARG A 94 -11.33 0.12 11.22
N PRO A 95 -11.55 0.57 9.98
CA PRO A 95 -11.36 1.97 9.66
C PRO A 95 -12.46 2.79 10.33
N THR A 96 -12.09 3.95 10.86
CA THR A 96 -13.05 4.98 11.25
C THR A 96 -13.53 5.74 10.01
N ASP A 97 -14.54 6.59 10.13
CA ASP A 97 -14.96 7.46 9.04
C ASP A 97 -13.81 8.37 8.60
N GLU A 98 -13.04 8.90 9.55
CA GLU A 98 -11.83 9.67 9.27
C GLU A 98 -10.79 8.83 8.52
N GLY A 99 -10.58 7.58 8.93
CA GLY A 99 -9.69 6.64 8.26
C GLY A 99 -10.09 6.39 6.81
N ARG A 100 -11.37 6.21 6.54
CA ARG A 100 -11.90 6.06 5.18
C ARG A 100 -11.66 7.31 4.33
N ARG A 101 -11.88 8.47 4.92
CA ARG A 101 -11.65 9.77 4.25
C ARG A 101 -10.18 9.95 3.89
N VAL A 102 -9.29 9.76 4.84
CA VAL A 102 -7.83 9.89 4.62
C VAL A 102 -7.35 8.89 3.57
N ARG A 103 -7.79 7.65 3.64
CA ARG A 103 -7.45 6.64 2.64
C ARG A 103 -7.88 7.04 1.24
N ALA A 104 -9.11 7.54 1.08
CA ALA A 104 -9.60 7.98 -0.23
C ALA A 104 -8.78 9.15 -0.77
N GLU A 105 -8.39 10.09 0.07
CA GLU A 105 -7.53 11.21 -0.30
C GLU A 105 -6.13 10.75 -0.71
N ILE A 106 -5.54 9.81 0.01
CA ILE A 106 -4.23 9.23 -0.32
C ILE A 106 -4.30 8.49 -1.65
N ASP A 107 -5.32 7.66 -1.85
CA ASP A 107 -5.51 6.91 -3.10
C ASP A 107 -5.66 7.86 -4.30
N ALA A 108 -6.41 8.93 -4.16
CA ALA A 108 -6.56 9.95 -5.20
C ALA A 108 -5.24 10.67 -5.49
N ALA A 109 -4.48 11.02 -4.46
CA ALA A 109 -3.18 11.67 -4.63
C ALA A 109 -2.14 10.76 -5.29
N ARG A 110 -2.13 9.48 -4.93
CA ARG A 110 -1.26 8.47 -5.57
C ARG A 110 -1.64 8.24 -7.04
N THR A 111 -2.93 8.18 -7.32
CA THR A 111 -3.42 8.04 -8.69
C THR A 111 -3.01 9.22 -9.56
N ALA A 112 -3.14 10.43 -9.04
CA ALA A 112 -2.73 11.65 -9.74
C ALA A 112 -1.22 11.68 -9.98
N ASP A 113 -0.41 11.32 -8.98
CA ASP A 113 1.04 11.27 -9.10
C ASP A 113 1.50 10.21 -10.11
N ALA A 114 0.90 9.02 -10.08
CA ALA A 114 1.18 7.96 -11.04
C ALA A 114 0.82 8.40 -12.47
N ALA A 115 -0.32 9.05 -12.66
CA ALA A 115 -0.73 9.59 -13.95
C ALA A 115 0.30 10.59 -14.50
N GLU A 116 0.85 11.45 -13.66
CA GLU A 116 1.91 12.39 -14.03
C GLU A 116 3.19 11.67 -14.46
N LEU A 117 3.61 10.65 -13.71
CA LEU A 117 4.78 9.85 -14.03
C LEU A 117 4.61 9.14 -15.38
N PHE A 118 3.49 8.46 -15.58
CA PHE A 118 3.23 7.67 -16.77
C PHE A 118 2.81 8.51 -17.98
N ALA A 119 2.46 9.79 -17.80
CA ALA A 119 2.22 10.72 -18.91
C ALA A 119 3.46 10.94 -19.79
N ARG A 120 4.64 10.59 -19.28
CA ARG A 120 5.88 10.62 -20.07
C ARG A 120 5.90 9.58 -21.19
N LEU A 121 5.04 8.56 -21.09
CA LEU A 121 4.95 7.50 -22.08
C LEU A 121 3.83 7.78 -23.07
N PRO A 122 4.00 7.45 -24.36
CA PRO A 122 2.88 7.41 -25.30
C PRO A 122 1.78 6.48 -24.83
N ALA A 123 0.54 6.70 -25.25
CA ALA A 123 -0.62 5.91 -24.83
C ALA A 123 -0.46 4.41 -25.14
N SER A 124 0.13 4.08 -26.30
CA SER A 124 0.41 2.71 -26.70
C SER A 124 1.38 2.01 -25.76
N ASP A 125 2.43 2.73 -25.30
CA ASP A 125 3.42 2.19 -24.37
C ASP A 125 2.81 1.98 -22.96
N ARG A 126 1.96 2.89 -22.52
CA ARG A 126 1.23 2.70 -21.25
C ARG A 126 0.37 1.43 -21.26
N ALA A 127 -0.35 1.20 -22.35
CA ALA A 127 -1.17 0.01 -22.53
C ALA A 127 -0.32 -1.27 -22.57
N ALA A 128 0.80 -1.23 -23.28
CA ALA A 128 1.74 -2.35 -23.34
C ALA A 128 2.36 -2.64 -21.98
N LEU A 129 2.78 -1.60 -21.23
CA LEU A 129 3.33 -1.74 -19.90
C LEU A 129 2.33 -2.38 -18.93
N ALA A 130 1.09 -1.93 -18.96
CA ALA A 130 0.02 -2.51 -18.13
C ALA A 130 -0.15 -4.01 -18.41
N ARG A 131 -0.23 -4.39 -19.68
CA ARG A 131 -0.34 -5.79 -20.11
C ARG A 131 0.86 -6.63 -19.65
N ILE A 132 2.07 -6.10 -19.82
CA ILE A 132 3.32 -6.81 -19.45
C ILE A 132 3.38 -7.00 -17.94
N LEU A 133 3.10 -5.96 -17.16
CA LEU A 133 3.12 -6.03 -15.70
C LEU A 133 2.07 -7.00 -15.16
N GLN A 134 0.89 -7.07 -15.76
CA GLN A 134 -0.13 -8.05 -15.40
C GLN A 134 0.38 -9.48 -15.62
N THR A 135 1.01 -9.75 -16.75
CA THR A 135 1.59 -11.07 -17.04
C THR A 135 2.67 -11.48 -16.03
N LEU A 136 3.43 -10.53 -15.51
CA LEU A 136 4.49 -10.80 -14.54
C LEU A 136 3.96 -10.94 -13.10
N ALA A 137 2.78 -10.43 -12.81
CA ALA A 137 2.19 -10.47 -11.47
C ALA A 137 1.34 -11.73 -11.21
N ASP A 138 0.94 -12.46 -12.28
CA ASP A 138 0.21 -13.71 -12.21
C ASP A 138 1.17 -14.90 -12.03
#